data_00a10fad193d98045cfac6b0de75e716
#
_entry.id   00a10fad193d98045cfac6b0de75e716
#
_cell.length_a   1.000
_cell.length_b   1.000
_cell.length_c   1.000
_cell.angle_alpha   90.00
_cell.angle_beta   90.00
_cell.angle_gamma   90.00
#
_symmetry.space_group_name_H-M   'P 1'
#
loop_
_entity.id
_entity.type
_entity.pdbx_description
1 polymer ?
#
loop_
_entity_poly.entity_id
_entity_poly.type
_entity_poly.pdbx_seq_one_letter_code
_entity_poly.pdbx_strand_id
1 'polypeptide(L)'
;MNGGTAGTRGDPVTEDKAARPPDAATGAALLRLVEVMDTLRVNCPWDARQTHQSLAPYLLEECYEALEALESGDESALRDELGDVLLQVVFHARVAAERTDGTGFDIDDVATGIVEKLIRRHPHVFGDVQVSGPEDVKRNWDAIKAAERGDRGGALPAGLESVPFGQPALSLAAQLQHRAERSGAPAELADLPVCDGGGPEGVSEIGAALFSLVARARAAGLDPEMELRAAARSYRDQVQRWAEKQNGGPA
;
A
#
# COMPACT_ATOMS: atom_id res chain seq x y z
N MET A 1 -47.39 32.82 -29.02
CA MET A 1 -47.66 31.85 -27.91
C MET A 1 -47.15 30.48 -28.35
N ASN A 2 -45.97 30.14 -27.93
CA ASN A 2 -45.48 28.78 -28.13
C ASN A 2 -44.63 28.39 -26.89
N GLY A 3 -45.23 27.58 -26.03
CA GLY A 3 -44.59 27.01 -24.87
C GLY A 3 -43.70 25.85 -25.28
N GLY A 4 -42.39 26.01 -25.08
CA GLY A 4 -41.43 24.92 -25.20
C GLY A 4 -41.27 24.22 -23.87
N THR A 5 -41.71 22.95 -23.79
CA THR A 5 -41.49 22.04 -22.66
C THR A 5 -40.05 21.56 -22.66
N ALA A 6 -39.29 21.93 -21.62
CA ALA A 6 -37.97 21.41 -21.34
C ALA A 6 -38.10 19.93 -20.92
N GLY A 7 -37.56 19.04 -21.74
CA GLY A 7 -37.40 17.61 -21.41
C GLY A 7 -36.24 17.43 -20.44
N THR A 8 -36.52 16.97 -19.24
CA THR A 8 -35.54 16.45 -18.29
C THR A 8 -34.89 15.19 -18.88
N ARG A 9 -33.60 15.31 -19.22
CA ARG A 9 -32.78 14.09 -19.49
C ARG A 9 -32.59 13.34 -18.17
N GLY A 10 -33.18 12.17 -18.11
CA GLY A 10 -32.89 11.23 -17.05
C GLY A 10 -31.41 10.79 -17.12
N ASP A 11 -30.74 10.80 -16.00
CA ASP A 11 -29.41 10.23 -15.83
C ASP A 11 -29.45 8.73 -16.20
N PRO A 12 -28.39 8.19 -16.83
CA PRO A 12 -28.34 6.77 -17.14
C PRO A 12 -28.29 5.97 -15.82
N VAL A 13 -29.24 5.07 -15.72
CA VAL A 13 -29.27 4.02 -14.68
C VAL A 13 -27.91 3.37 -14.62
N THR A 14 -27.27 3.43 -13.46
CA THR A 14 -26.05 2.68 -13.15
C THR A 14 -26.35 1.21 -13.37
N GLU A 15 -25.77 0.62 -14.41
CA GLU A 15 -25.77 -0.83 -14.58
C GLU A 15 -25.22 -1.47 -13.31
N ASP A 16 -25.99 -2.41 -12.77
CA ASP A 16 -25.63 -3.25 -11.65
C ASP A 16 -24.34 -4.02 -12.01
N LYS A 17 -23.20 -3.58 -11.49
CA LYS A 17 -21.91 -4.25 -11.66
C LYS A 17 -21.88 -5.51 -10.80
N ALA A 18 -22.75 -6.46 -11.09
CA ALA A 18 -22.66 -7.79 -10.52
C ALA A 18 -21.28 -8.36 -10.86
N ALA A 19 -20.50 -8.72 -9.83
CA ALA A 19 -19.19 -9.32 -10.00
C ALA A 19 -19.37 -10.61 -10.85
N ARG A 20 -18.78 -10.63 -12.05
CA ARG A 20 -18.77 -11.83 -12.89
C ARG A 20 -17.97 -12.90 -12.14
N PRO A 21 -18.54 -14.06 -11.83
CA PRO A 21 -17.77 -15.14 -11.21
C PRO A 21 -16.62 -15.53 -12.16
N PRO A 22 -15.43 -15.83 -11.59
CA PRO A 22 -14.32 -16.30 -12.40
C PRO A 22 -14.75 -17.57 -13.17
N ASP A 23 -14.39 -17.67 -14.45
CA ASP A 23 -14.60 -18.92 -15.18
C ASP A 23 -13.62 -20.00 -14.66
N ALA A 24 -13.84 -21.26 -15.06
CA ALA A 24 -13.03 -22.40 -14.59
C ALA A 24 -11.53 -22.31 -14.98
N ALA A 25 -11.16 -21.40 -15.90
CA ALA A 25 -9.78 -21.15 -16.31
C ALA A 25 -9.12 -20.04 -15.50
N THR A 26 -9.92 -19.23 -14.77
CA THR A 26 -9.39 -18.15 -13.95
C THR A 26 -8.55 -18.71 -12.81
N GLY A 27 -7.29 -18.29 -12.71
CA GLY A 27 -6.39 -18.74 -11.67
C GLY A 27 -5.47 -19.89 -12.07
N ALA A 28 -5.67 -20.54 -13.24
CA ALA A 28 -4.79 -21.62 -13.69
C ALA A 28 -3.32 -21.20 -13.80
N ALA A 29 -3.04 -19.97 -14.21
CA ALA A 29 -1.69 -19.42 -14.26
C ALA A 29 -1.09 -19.23 -12.85
N LEU A 30 -1.89 -18.87 -11.85
CA LEU A 30 -1.44 -18.75 -10.45
C LEU A 30 -1.04 -20.13 -9.90
N LEU A 31 -1.86 -21.15 -10.12
CA LEU A 31 -1.51 -22.53 -9.72
C LEU A 31 -0.25 -23.01 -10.44
N ARG A 32 -0.10 -22.67 -11.72
CA ARG A 32 1.11 -22.99 -12.47
C ARG A 32 2.34 -22.29 -11.92
N LEU A 33 2.24 -21.05 -11.47
CA LEU A 33 3.34 -20.34 -10.81
C LEU A 33 3.78 -21.07 -9.53
N VAL A 34 2.85 -21.54 -8.72
CA VAL A 34 3.14 -22.32 -7.50
C VAL A 34 3.92 -23.60 -7.84
N GLU A 35 3.45 -24.36 -8.85
CA GLU A 35 4.15 -25.57 -9.31
C GLU A 35 5.56 -25.29 -9.85
N VAL A 36 5.72 -24.18 -10.58
CA VAL A 36 7.03 -23.75 -11.10
C VAL A 36 7.95 -23.39 -9.94
N MET A 37 7.44 -22.65 -8.94
CA MET A 37 8.23 -22.28 -7.76
C MET A 37 8.67 -23.51 -6.95
N ASP A 38 7.79 -24.51 -6.76
CA ASP A 38 8.16 -25.78 -6.15
C ASP A 38 9.29 -26.48 -6.91
N THR A 39 9.19 -26.49 -8.23
CA THR A 39 10.20 -27.09 -9.10
C THR A 39 11.55 -26.37 -8.98
N LEU A 40 11.54 -25.04 -9.01
CA LEU A 40 12.71 -24.20 -8.86
C LEU A 40 13.35 -24.38 -7.48
N ARG A 41 12.55 -24.37 -6.42
CA ARG A 41 13.03 -24.54 -5.04
C ARG A 41 13.81 -25.84 -4.85
N VAL A 42 13.41 -26.89 -5.52
CA VAL A 42 14.06 -28.22 -5.42
C VAL A 42 15.27 -28.34 -6.35
N ASN A 43 15.19 -27.81 -7.57
CA ASN A 43 16.13 -28.13 -8.64
C ASN A 43 17.11 -27.00 -9.00
N CYS A 44 16.78 -25.74 -8.67
CA CYS A 44 17.67 -24.63 -8.93
C CYS A 44 18.60 -24.38 -7.74
N PRO A 45 19.94 -24.43 -7.92
CA PRO A 45 20.89 -24.25 -6.82
C PRO A 45 20.84 -22.86 -6.16
N TRP A 46 20.33 -21.85 -6.87
CA TRP A 46 20.15 -20.52 -6.32
C TRP A 46 18.87 -20.44 -5.49
N ASP A 47 17.73 -20.86 -6.03
CA ASP A 47 16.44 -20.85 -5.34
C ASP A 47 16.47 -21.71 -4.07
N ALA A 48 17.11 -22.87 -4.12
CA ALA A 48 17.25 -23.78 -2.99
C ALA A 48 17.95 -23.18 -1.75
N ARG A 49 18.75 -22.14 -1.91
CA ARG A 49 19.49 -21.49 -0.82
C ARG A 49 18.81 -20.25 -0.25
N GLN A 50 17.76 -19.76 -0.91
CA GLN A 50 17.11 -18.52 -0.48
C GLN A 50 16.44 -18.70 0.89
N THR A 51 16.44 -17.63 1.66
CA THR A 51 15.76 -17.49 2.95
C THR A 51 14.89 -16.22 2.90
N HIS A 52 13.99 -16.04 3.86
CA HIS A 52 13.23 -14.79 3.98
C HIS A 52 14.15 -13.55 4.02
N GLN A 53 15.30 -13.64 4.71
CA GLN A 53 16.26 -12.55 4.82
C GLN A 53 16.97 -12.26 3.50
N SER A 54 17.36 -13.31 2.74
CA SER A 54 18.03 -13.10 1.45
C SER A 54 17.09 -12.60 0.36
N LEU A 55 15.79 -12.88 0.48
CA LEU A 55 14.75 -12.41 -0.45
C LEU A 55 14.24 -11.00 -0.13
N ALA A 56 14.42 -10.51 1.10
CA ALA A 56 13.89 -9.21 1.49
C ALA A 56 14.36 -8.02 0.63
N PRO A 57 15.64 -7.94 0.17
CA PRO A 57 16.06 -6.89 -0.77
C PRO A 57 15.30 -6.94 -2.09
N TYR A 58 15.08 -8.12 -2.67
CA TYR A 58 14.33 -8.28 -3.92
C TYR A 58 12.87 -7.86 -3.76
N LEU A 59 12.17 -8.30 -2.71
CA LEU A 59 10.80 -7.85 -2.43
C LEU A 59 10.69 -6.32 -2.38
N LEU A 60 11.68 -5.65 -1.81
CA LEU A 60 11.70 -4.19 -1.75
C LEU A 60 11.95 -3.57 -3.14
N GLU A 61 12.86 -4.14 -3.93
CA GLU A 61 13.17 -3.74 -5.30
C GLU A 61 11.93 -3.84 -6.17
N GLU A 62 11.28 -5.01 -6.26
CA GLU A 62 10.07 -5.23 -7.05
C GLU A 62 8.92 -4.30 -6.64
N CYS A 63 8.78 -4.02 -5.34
CA CYS A 63 7.78 -3.05 -4.87
C CYS A 63 8.06 -1.63 -5.40
N TYR A 64 9.32 -1.20 -5.51
CA TYR A 64 9.65 0.11 -6.05
C TYR A 64 9.55 0.16 -7.57
N GLU A 65 9.87 -0.93 -8.28
CA GLU A 65 9.71 -1.03 -9.73
C GLU A 65 8.23 -1.01 -10.12
N ALA A 66 7.38 -1.75 -9.39
CA ALA A 66 5.94 -1.66 -9.56
C ALA A 66 5.38 -0.25 -9.29
N LEU A 67 5.91 0.46 -8.29
CA LEU A 67 5.55 1.87 -8.04
C LEU A 67 5.99 2.78 -9.20
N GLU A 68 7.18 2.59 -9.76
CA GLU A 68 7.66 3.38 -10.90
C GLU A 68 6.81 3.13 -12.14
N ALA A 69 6.44 1.88 -12.42
CA ALA A 69 5.53 1.52 -13.51
C ALA A 69 4.15 2.18 -13.35
N LEU A 70 3.58 2.16 -12.14
CA LEU A 70 2.34 2.88 -11.81
C LEU A 70 2.46 4.38 -12.07
N GLU A 71 3.56 4.99 -11.62
CA GLU A 71 3.80 6.43 -11.70
C GLU A 71 4.10 6.91 -13.14
N SER A 72 4.66 6.04 -13.97
CA SER A 72 4.89 6.32 -15.40
C SER A 72 3.64 6.14 -16.26
N GLY A 73 2.66 5.37 -15.78
CA GLY A 73 1.48 4.99 -16.54
C GLY A 73 1.77 3.92 -17.61
N ASP A 74 2.88 3.20 -17.50
CA ASP A 74 3.22 2.08 -18.40
C ASP A 74 2.53 0.79 -17.93
N GLU A 75 1.39 0.50 -18.53
CA GLU A 75 0.56 -0.68 -18.23
C GLU A 75 1.30 -2.01 -18.49
N SER A 76 2.23 -2.04 -19.46
CA SER A 76 3.01 -3.25 -19.75
C SER A 76 4.05 -3.49 -18.67
N ALA A 77 4.80 -2.46 -18.31
CA ALA A 77 5.74 -2.53 -17.20
C ALA A 77 5.01 -2.89 -15.91
N LEU A 78 3.89 -2.22 -15.60
CA LEU A 78 3.11 -2.51 -14.40
C LEU A 78 2.68 -3.98 -14.30
N ARG A 79 2.24 -4.58 -15.42
CA ARG A 79 1.87 -6.00 -15.44
C ARG A 79 3.07 -6.89 -15.13
N ASP A 80 4.22 -6.58 -15.69
CA ASP A 80 5.43 -7.37 -15.53
C ASP A 80 5.94 -7.26 -14.07
N GLU A 81 6.02 -6.05 -13.53
CA GLU A 81 6.44 -5.80 -12.13
C GLU A 81 5.45 -6.38 -11.09
N LEU A 82 4.15 -6.35 -11.36
CA LEU A 82 3.19 -7.05 -10.51
C LEU A 82 3.39 -8.57 -10.54
N GLY A 83 3.90 -9.13 -11.64
CA GLY A 83 4.31 -10.52 -11.74
C GLY A 83 5.47 -10.83 -10.80
N ASP A 84 6.48 -9.95 -10.73
CA ASP A 84 7.64 -10.10 -9.85
C ASP A 84 7.29 -9.93 -8.37
N VAL A 85 6.43 -8.97 -8.02
CA VAL A 85 5.85 -8.88 -6.66
C VAL A 85 5.08 -10.16 -6.30
N LEU A 86 4.30 -10.72 -7.23
CA LEU A 86 3.58 -11.96 -7.01
C LEU A 86 4.54 -13.15 -6.82
N LEU A 87 5.62 -13.21 -7.60
CA LEU A 87 6.70 -14.20 -7.42
C LEU A 87 7.26 -14.13 -5.99
N GLN A 88 7.55 -12.93 -5.48
CA GLN A 88 8.05 -12.78 -4.11
C GLN A 88 7.09 -13.35 -3.07
N VAL A 89 5.78 -13.12 -3.25
CA VAL A 89 4.76 -13.68 -2.33
C VAL A 89 4.78 -15.22 -2.36
N VAL A 90 4.77 -15.83 -3.54
CA VAL A 90 4.79 -17.28 -3.71
C VAL A 90 6.10 -17.88 -3.18
N PHE A 91 7.23 -17.23 -3.45
CA PHE A 91 8.53 -17.70 -2.99
C PHE A 91 8.63 -17.66 -1.45
N HIS A 92 8.23 -16.56 -0.83
CA HIS A 92 8.21 -16.47 0.64
C HIS A 92 7.30 -17.53 1.27
N ALA A 93 6.13 -17.78 0.71
CA ALA A 93 5.22 -18.82 1.17
C ALA A 93 5.87 -20.22 1.01
N ARG A 94 6.55 -20.47 -0.12
CA ARG A 94 7.25 -21.73 -0.36
C ARG A 94 8.40 -21.97 0.63
N VAL A 95 9.15 -20.93 0.99
CA VAL A 95 10.20 -21.01 2.03
C VAL A 95 9.58 -21.27 3.41
N ALA A 96 8.45 -20.62 3.72
CA ALA A 96 7.76 -20.80 5.00
C ALA A 96 7.19 -22.21 5.16
N ALA A 97 6.72 -22.84 4.08
CA ALA A 97 6.17 -24.19 4.08
C ALA A 97 7.22 -25.28 4.46
N GLU A 98 8.53 -24.97 4.41
CA GLU A 98 9.60 -25.89 4.83
C GLU A 98 9.78 -25.97 6.36
N ARG A 99 9.12 -25.11 7.12
CA ARG A 99 9.25 -25.10 8.59
C ARG A 99 8.55 -26.31 9.21
N THR A 100 9.26 -26.99 10.10
CA THR A 100 8.77 -28.20 10.80
C THR A 100 8.40 -27.95 12.25
N ASP A 101 8.51 -26.69 12.71
CA ASP A 101 8.26 -26.30 14.11
C ASP A 101 6.78 -25.94 14.40
N GLY A 102 5.89 -26.18 13.44
CA GLY A 102 4.46 -25.87 13.55
C GLY A 102 4.11 -24.40 13.27
N THR A 103 5.08 -23.57 12.87
CA THR A 103 4.89 -22.17 12.47
C THR A 103 4.94 -21.96 10.96
N GLY A 104 5.09 -23.06 10.19
CA GLY A 104 5.06 -23.05 8.73
C GLY A 104 3.70 -22.66 8.20
N PHE A 105 3.69 -22.05 7.03
CA PHE A 105 2.49 -21.72 6.25
C PHE A 105 2.82 -21.79 4.76
N ASP A 106 1.81 -22.03 3.94
CA ASP A 106 1.94 -22.10 2.49
C ASP A 106 1.16 -20.97 1.80
N ILE A 107 1.09 -21.01 0.48
CA ILE A 107 0.40 -20.00 -0.32
C ILE A 107 -1.12 -20.02 -0.11
N ASP A 108 -1.71 -21.18 0.18
CA ASP A 108 -3.12 -21.31 0.45
C ASP A 108 -3.48 -20.66 1.81
N ASP A 109 -2.61 -20.80 2.80
CA ASP A 109 -2.75 -20.10 4.08
C ASP A 109 -2.70 -18.57 3.91
N VAL A 110 -1.77 -18.07 3.08
CA VAL A 110 -1.65 -16.64 2.76
C VAL A 110 -2.93 -16.16 2.08
N ALA A 111 -3.40 -16.88 1.05
CA ALA A 111 -4.60 -16.53 0.29
C ALA A 111 -5.86 -16.60 1.17
N THR A 112 -6.02 -17.67 1.95
CA THR A 112 -7.15 -17.84 2.87
C THR A 112 -7.18 -16.73 3.91
N GLY A 113 -6.04 -16.42 4.52
CA GLY A 113 -5.95 -15.37 5.53
C GLY A 113 -6.36 -13.99 5.02
N ILE A 114 -6.00 -13.64 3.77
CA ILE A 114 -6.44 -12.36 3.19
C ILE A 114 -7.90 -12.40 2.77
N VAL A 115 -8.41 -13.50 2.23
CA VAL A 115 -9.84 -13.68 1.89
C VAL A 115 -10.72 -13.52 3.11
N GLU A 116 -10.45 -14.22 4.19
CA GLU A 116 -11.19 -14.11 5.46
C GLU A 116 -11.16 -12.68 6.02
N LYS A 117 -9.98 -12.04 5.96
CA LYS A 117 -9.83 -10.63 6.37
C LYS A 117 -10.69 -9.69 5.54
N LEU A 118 -10.73 -9.86 4.22
CA LEU A 118 -11.53 -9.04 3.31
C LEU A 118 -13.03 -9.24 3.56
N ILE A 119 -13.50 -10.48 3.65
CA ILE A 119 -14.91 -10.79 3.95
C ILE A 119 -15.32 -10.15 5.27
N ARG A 120 -14.55 -10.36 6.33
CA ARG A 120 -14.85 -9.80 7.65
C ARG A 120 -14.88 -8.28 7.69
N ARG A 121 -14.03 -7.61 6.90
CA ARG A 121 -13.93 -6.14 6.86
C ARG A 121 -14.89 -5.48 5.87
N HIS A 122 -15.64 -6.27 5.08
CA HIS A 122 -16.66 -5.76 4.15
C HIS A 122 -18.05 -6.35 4.44
N PRO A 123 -18.58 -6.21 5.67
CA PRO A 123 -19.89 -6.78 6.03
C PRO A 123 -21.04 -6.13 5.27
N HIS A 124 -20.81 -5.01 4.60
CA HIS A 124 -21.76 -4.35 3.69
C HIS A 124 -21.80 -5.01 2.30
N VAL A 125 -20.86 -5.91 1.96
CA VAL A 125 -20.81 -6.67 0.71
C VAL A 125 -21.12 -8.14 0.96
N PHE A 126 -20.57 -8.70 2.03
CA PHE A 126 -20.66 -10.14 2.35
C PHE A 126 -21.59 -10.46 3.53
N GLY A 127 -22.30 -9.49 4.08
CA GLY A 127 -23.26 -9.61 5.17
C GLY A 127 -24.40 -8.61 5.02
N ASP A 128 -25.07 -8.29 6.13
CA ASP A 128 -26.32 -7.52 6.13
C ASP A 128 -26.15 -6.05 6.53
N VAL A 129 -24.92 -5.55 6.68
CA VAL A 129 -24.65 -4.16 7.10
C VAL A 129 -24.96 -3.21 5.95
N GLN A 130 -25.83 -2.22 6.20
CA GLN A 130 -26.14 -1.17 5.25
C GLN A 130 -25.18 0.00 5.40
N VAL A 131 -24.77 0.60 4.28
CA VAL A 131 -23.91 1.78 4.22
C VAL A 131 -24.51 2.82 3.27
N SER A 132 -24.38 4.09 3.61
CA SER A 132 -24.92 5.20 2.80
C SER A 132 -23.92 5.76 1.82
N GLY A 133 -22.62 5.39 1.94
CA GLY A 133 -21.55 5.89 1.08
C GLY A 133 -20.15 5.49 1.55
N PRO A 134 -19.12 5.95 0.84
CA PRO A 134 -17.71 5.59 1.10
C PRO A 134 -17.25 5.92 2.53
N GLU A 135 -17.77 7.00 3.13
CA GLU A 135 -17.42 7.41 4.48
C GLU A 135 -17.92 6.42 5.54
N ASP A 136 -19.09 5.82 5.33
CA ASP A 136 -19.62 4.79 6.20
C ASP A 136 -18.77 3.51 6.10
N VAL A 137 -18.39 3.14 4.89
CA VAL A 137 -17.48 2.01 4.63
C VAL A 137 -16.18 2.20 5.40
N LYS A 138 -15.57 3.40 5.30
CA LYS A 138 -14.31 3.72 5.98
C LYS A 138 -14.47 3.65 7.51
N ARG A 139 -15.55 4.21 8.06
CA ARG A 139 -15.82 4.14 9.51
C ARG A 139 -15.99 2.69 10.00
N ASN A 140 -16.77 1.88 9.27
CA ASN A 140 -16.97 0.48 9.63
C ASN A 140 -15.68 -0.31 9.57
N TRP A 141 -14.89 -0.14 8.50
CA TRP A 141 -13.58 -0.74 8.36
C TRP A 141 -12.67 -0.41 9.54
N ASP A 142 -12.66 0.85 9.93
CA ASP A 142 -11.82 1.32 11.02
C ASP A 142 -12.30 0.78 12.39
N ALA A 143 -13.61 0.69 12.62
CA ALA A 143 -14.17 0.08 13.81
C ALA A 143 -13.82 -1.41 13.92
N ILE A 144 -13.93 -2.16 12.82
CA ILE A 144 -13.57 -3.58 12.75
C ILE A 144 -12.08 -3.77 13.04
N LYS A 145 -11.21 -2.95 12.41
CA LYS A 145 -9.76 -2.99 12.69
C LYS A 145 -9.41 -2.63 14.13
N ALA A 146 -10.18 -1.78 14.78
CA ALA A 146 -9.99 -1.45 16.18
C ALA A 146 -10.40 -2.63 17.09
N ALA A 147 -11.53 -3.28 16.80
CA ALA A 147 -11.97 -4.47 17.53
C ALA A 147 -10.97 -5.64 17.41
N GLU A 148 -10.45 -5.90 16.21
CA GLU A 148 -9.40 -6.92 15.97
C GLU A 148 -8.11 -6.70 16.78
N ARG A 149 -7.84 -5.44 17.17
CA ARG A 149 -6.65 -5.07 17.96
C ARG A 149 -6.90 -5.06 19.46
N GLY A 150 -8.15 -4.88 19.88
CA GLY A 150 -8.53 -4.77 21.29
C GLY A 150 -8.16 -5.96 22.17
N ASP A 151 -7.93 -7.12 21.55
CA ASP A 151 -7.46 -8.34 22.23
C ASP A 151 -5.94 -8.41 22.47
N ARG A 152 -5.17 -7.47 21.93
CA ARG A 152 -3.69 -7.44 22.07
C ARG A 152 -3.29 -6.28 22.98
N GLY A 153 -3.50 -6.42 24.29
CA GLY A 153 -3.20 -5.40 25.30
C GLY A 153 -1.76 -4.89 25.19
N GLY A 154 -1.59 -3.61 24.82
CA GLY A 154 -0.33 -2.88 24.78
C GLY A 154 -0.43 -1.56 25.55
N ALA A 155 0.73 -1.07 26.06
CA ALA A 155 0.80 0.16 26.88
C ALA A 155 0.68 1.46 26.05
N LEU A 156 0.80 1.40 24.72
CA LEU A 156 0.68 2.55 23.83
C LEU A 156 -0.73 2.67 23.24
N PRO A 157 -1.17 3.89 22.85
CA PRO A 157 -2.44 4.09 22.15
C PRO A 157 -2.59 3.10 21.00
N ALA A 158 -3.73 2.42 20.95
CA ALA A 158 -3.96 1.24 20.11
C ALA A 158 -3.52 1.43 18.66
N GLY A 159 -2.46 0.77 18.27
CA GLY A 159 -1.98 0.68 16.90
C GLY A 159 -0.67 1.39 16.57
N LEU A 160 -0.09 2.21 17.44
CA LEU A 160 1.23 2.82 17.22
C LEU A 160 2.35 1.75 17.22
N GLU A 161 2.28 0.77 18.12
CA GLU A 161 3.25 -0.34 18.21
C GLU A 161 3.34 -1.19 16.93
N SER A 162 2.28 -1.21 16.12
CA SER A 162 2.25 -2.00 14.88
C SER A 162 2.63 -1.22 13.63
N VAL A 163 3.20 -0.01 13.78
CA VAL A 163 3.75 0.76 12.65
C VAL A 163 5.16 0.25 12.35
N PRO A 164 5.41 -0.32 11.17
CA PRO A 164 6.76 -0.73 10.80
C PRO A 164 7.65 0.50 10.61
N PHE A 165 8.77 0.58 11.35
CA PHE A 165 9.70 1.69 11.23
C PHE A 165 10.62 1.62 10.00
N GLY A 166 10.62 0.50 9.28
CA GLY A 166 11.41 0.31 8.05
C GLY A 166 10.81 0.93 6.78
N GLN A 167 9.64 1.56 6.86
CA GLN A 167 9.02 2.19 5.70
C GLN A 167 9.63 3.58 5.40
N PRO A 168 9.40 4.16 4.19
CA PRO A 168 9.84 5.51 3.84
C PRO A 168 9.40 6.54 4.88
N ALA A 169 10.22 7.55 5.15
CA ALA A 169 10.04 8.45 6.29
C ALA A 169 8.74 9.24 6.26
N LEU A 170 8.30 9.70 5.07
CA LEU A 170 7.05 10.44 4.94
C LEU A 170 5.84 9.52 5.15
N SER A 171 5.89 8.28 4.64
CA SER A 171 4.87 7.25 4.89
C SER A 171 4.80 6.89 6.36
N LEU A 172 5.95 6.73 7.03
CA LEU A 172 6.04 6.48 8.47
C LEU A 172 5.39 7.60 9.26
N ALA A 173 5.76 8.85 8.99
CA ALA A 173 5.20 10.04 9.66
C ALA A 173 3.69 10.14 9.44
N ALA A 174 3.22 9.95 8.20
CA ALA A 174 1.80 9.97 7.86
C ALA A 174 1.02 8.89 8.61
N GLN A 175 1.57 7.68 8.70
CA GLN A 175 0.93 6.57 9.39
C GLN A 175 0.88 6.77 10.90
N LEU A 176 1.96 7.29 11.51
CA LEU A 176 2.00 7.62 12.94
C LEU A 176 0.98 8.70 13.29
N GLN A 177 0.96 9.81 12.55
CA GLN A 177 -0.02 10.90 12.75
C GLN A 177 -1.46 10.39 12.60
N HIS A 178 -1.75 9.61 11.54
CA HIS A 178 -3.08 9.05 11.34
C HIS A 178 -3.52 8.16 12.52
N ARG A 179 -2.62 7.35 13.06
CA ARG A 179 -2.96 6.47 14.19
C ARG A 179 -3.08 7.23 15.50
N ALA A 180 -2.25 8.26 15.71
CA ALA A 180 -2.35 9.15 16.87
C ALA A 180 -3.73 9.85 16.90
N GLU A 181 -4.12 10.48 15.80
CA GLU A 181 -5.44 11.12 15.64
C GLU A 181 -6.60 10.14 15.96
N ARG A 182 -6.53 8.94 15.41
CA ARG A 182 -7.56 7.91 15.64
C ARG A 182 -7.60 7.36 17.06
N SER A 183 -6.52 7.44 17.80
CA SER A 183 -6.44 7.07 19.20
C SER A 183 -6.90 8.18 20.14
N GLY A 184 -7.28 9.35 19.61
CA GLY A 184 -7.65 10.53 20.38
C GLY A 184 -6.46 11.25 21.03
N ALA A 185 -5.25 11.03 20.50
CA ALA A 185 -4.06 11.74 20.97
C ALA A 185 -4.24 13.25 20.75
N PRO A 186 -3.88 14.10 21.75
CA PRO A 186 -3.93 15.53 21.59
C PRO A 186 -3.09 16.02 20.40
N ALA A 187 -3.62 16.99 19.64
CA ALA A 187 -2.95 17.52 18.45
C ALA A 187 -1.59 18.17 18.79
N GLU A 188 -1.46 18.70 19.99
CA GLU A 188 -0.25 19.35 20.53
C GLU A 188 0.95 18.38 20.61
N LEU A 189 0.71 17.07 20.64
CA LEU A 189 1.79 16.07 20.55
C LEU A 189 2.51 16.06 19.21
N ALA A 190 1.92 16.66 18.18
CA ALA A 190 2.58 16.85 16.89
C ALA A 190 3.53 18.07 16.89
N ASP A 191 3.46 18.94 17.89
CA ASP A 191 4.40 20.05 18.09
C ASP A 191 5.69 19.50 18.74
N LEU A 192 6.56 18.98 17.87
CA LEU A 192 7.80 18.34 18.31
C LEU A 192 8.77 19.36 18.91
N PRO A 193 9.44 19.06 20.03
CA PRO A 193 10.44 19.95 20.61
C PRO A 193 11.61 20.11 19.64
N VAL A 194 11.93 21.36 19.33
CA VAL A 194 13.05 21.70 18.45
C VAL A 194 14.29 21.95 19.30
N CYS A 195 15.39 21.29 18.91
CA CYS A 195 16.71 21.46 19.55
C CYS A 195 17.76 21.80 18.49
N ASP A 196 18.66 22.71 18.81
CA ASP A 196 19.82 23.04 17.97
C ASP A 196 20.71 21.80 17.80
N GLY A 197 20.83 21.33 16.54
CA GLY A 197 21.70 20.22 16.17
C GLY A 197 21.06 18.81 16.21
N GLY A 198 19.80 18.67 16.60
CA GLY A 198 19.13 17.37 16.72
C GLY A 198 19.82 16.46 17.77
N GLY A 199 19.07 15.96 18.72
CA GLY A 199 19.59 15.11 19.78
C GLY A 199 18.49 14.22 20.36
N PRO A 200 18.78 13.40 21.36
CA PRO A 200 17.80 12.50 21.96
C PRO A 200 16.61 13.21 22.62
N GLU A 201 16.72 14.53 22.85
CA GLU A 201 15.67 15.33 23.50
C GLU A 201 14.80 16.17 22.55
N GLY A 202 15.10 16.17 21.24
CA GLY A 202 14.31 16.91 20.25
C GLY A 202 14.74 16.68 18.81
N VAL A 203 14.08 17.37 17.89
CA VAL A 203 14.34 17.30 16.45
C VAL A 203 14.88 18.63 15.92
N SER A 204 15.54 18.62 14.76
CA SER A 204 15.93 19.86 14.10
C SER A 204 14.71 20.64 13.59
N GLU A 205 14.86 21.95 13.38
CA GLU A 205 13.80 22.78 12.75
C GLU A 205 13.32 22.19 11.42
N ILE A 206 14.23 21.65 10.61
CA ILE A 206 13.91 21.00 9.33
C ILE A 206 13.07 19.74 9.57
N GLY A 207 13.43 18.91 10.54
CA GLY A 207 12.69 17.71 10.89
C GLY A 207 11.26 18.02 11.35
N ALA A 208 11.10 19.02 12.22
CA ALA A 208 9.79 19.50 12.66
C ALA A 208 8.96 20.06 11.49
N ALA A 209 9.58 20.85 10.61
CA ALA A 209 8.91 21.40 9.43
C ALA A 209 8.45 20.29 8.46
N LEU A 210 9.28 19.29 8.18
CA LEU A 210 8.91 18.14 7.35
C LEU A 210 7.75 17.36 7.98
N PHE A 211 7.78 17.12 9.29
CA PHE A 211 6.70 16.44 9.99
C PHE A 211 5.37 17.22 9.91
N SER A 212 5.43 18.54 10.03
CA SER A 212 4.28 19.44 9.87
C SER A 212 3.75 19.46 8.42
N LEU A 213 4.64 19.38 7.40
CA LEU A 213 4.24 19.27 5.99
C LEU A 213 3.48 17.97 5.72
N VAL A 214 3.88 16.86 6.35
CA VAL A 214 3.14 15.60 6.27
C VAL A 214 1.71 15.76 6.80
N ALA A 215 1.52 16.42 7.95
CA ALA A 215 0.19 16.69 8.50
C ALA A 215 -0.67 17.54 7.54
N ARG A 216 -0.06 18.55 6.90
CA ARG A 216 -0.75 19.41 5.92
C ARG A 216 -1.16 18.64 4.66
N ALA A 217 -0.28 17.77 4.13
CA ALA A 217 -0.61 16.93 2.97
C ALA A 217 -1.80 16.02 3.30
N ARG A 218 -1.77 15.33 4.44
CA ARG A 218 -2.86 14.47 4.92
C ARG A 218 -4.18 15.24 5.10
N ALA A 219 -4.14 16.44 5.67
CA ALA A 219 -5.34 17.28 5.83
C ALA A 219 -5.94 17.69 4.47
N ALA A 220 -5.11 17.81 3.42
CA ALA A 220 -5.54 18.05 2.05
C ALA A 220 -5.99 16.77 1.30
N GLY A 221 -5.96 15.59 1.95
CA GLY A 221 -6.29 14.32 1.32
C GLY A 221 -5.19 13.77 0.40
N LEU A 222 -3.96 14.31 0.50
CA LEU A 222 -2.82 13.90 -0.31
C LEU A 222 -1.92 12.92 0.46
N ASP A 223 -1.31 11.98 -0.26
CA ASP A 223 -0.28 11.11 0.29
C ASP A 223 1.09 11.82 0.19
N PRO A 224 1.78 12.11 1.31
CA PRO A 224 3.00 12.91 1.29
C PRO A 224 4.18 12.23 0.61
N GLU A 225 4.25 10.88 0.63
CA GLU A 225 5.30 10.13 -0.05
C GLU A 225 5.12 10.22 -1.57
N MET A 226 3.90 10.00 -2.05
CA MET A 226 3.58 10.07 -3.48
C MET A 226 3.75 11.49 -4.04
N GLU A 227 3.37 12.51 -3.26
CA GLU A 227 3.57 13.92 -3.64
C GLU A 227 5.06 14.28 -3.79
N LEU A 228 5.90 13.84 -2.85
CA LEU A 228 7.34 14.11 -2.94
C LEU A 228 7.99 13.32 -4.08
N ARG A 229 7.58 12.08 -4.32
CA ARG A 229 8.03 11.29 -5.48
C ARG A 229 7.66 11.96 -6.80
N ALA A 230 6.44 12.49 -6.93
CA ALA A 230 6.02 13.22 -8.11
C ALA A 230 6.85 14.50 -8.34
N ALA A 231 7.12 15.24 -7.26
CA ALA A 231 7.98 16.43 -7.32
C ALA A 231 9.44 16.09 -7.73
N ALA A 232 9.98 14.99 -7.20
CA ALA A 232 11.32 14.51 -7.53
C ALA A 232 11.43 14.11 -9.02
N ARG A 233 10.42 13.41 -9.57
CA ARG A 233 10.34 13.09 -11.01
C ARG A 233 10.29 14.36 -11.86
N SER A 234 9.42 15.29 -11.51
CA SER A 234 9.33 16.57 -12.22
C SER A 234 10.65 17.32 -12.23
N TYR A 235 11.37 17.30 -11.12
CA TYR A 235 12.71 17.90 -11.03
C TYR A 235 13.72 17.17 -11.92
N ARG A 236 13.76 15.84 -11.89
CA ARG A 236 14.61 15.03 -12.80
C ARG A 236 14.37 15.39 -14.26
N ASP A 237 13.12 15.44 -14.69
CA ASP A 237 12.75 15.74 -16.07
C ASP A 237 13.12 17.18 -16.46
N GLN A 238 13.07 18.12 -15.54
CA GLN A 238 13.55 19.48 -15.78
C GLN A 238 15.06 19.52 -15.98
N VAL A 239 15.82 18.78 -15.17
CA VAL A 239 17.28 18.68 -15.30
C VAL A 239 17.66 18.01 -16.62
N GLN A 240 16.97 16.94 -17.02
CA GLN A 240 17.19 16.28 -18.30
C GLN A 240 16.98 17.25 -19.49
N ARG A 241 15.83 17.91 -19.52
CA ARG A 241 15.55 18.95 -20.56
C ARG A 241 16.58 20.07 -20.60
N TRP A 242 17.08 20.48 -19.45
CA TRP A 242 18.16 21.46 -19.39
C TRP A 242 19.46 20.91 -19.97
N ALA A 243 19.85 19.67 -19.64
CA ALA A 243 21.05 19.03 -20.16
C ALA A 243 21.00 18.82 -21.68
N GLU A 244 19.85 18.39 -22.22
CA GLU A 244 19.63 18.26 -23.67
C GLU A 244 19.83 19.58 -24.41
N LYS A 245 19.32 20.70 -23.84
CA LYS A 245 19.50 22.04 -24.40
C LYS A 245 20.97 22.49 -24.40
N GLN A 246 21.77 22.08 -23.42
CA GLN A 246 23.19 22.39 -23.37
C GLN A 246 23.99 21.57 -24.40
N ASN A 247 23.60 20.31 -24.63
CA ASN A 247 24.28 19.41 -25.58
C ASN A 247 23.79 19.57 -27.02
N GLY A 248 22.66 20.22 -27.28
CA GLY A 248 22.05 20.50 -28.57
C GLY A 248 22.33 21.89 -29.12
N GLY A 249 23.33 22.60 -28.62
CA GLY A 249 23.79 23.88 -29.18
C GLY A 249 24.31 23.71 -30.62
N PRO A 250 24.11 24.70 -31.50
CA PRO A 250 24.33 24.57 -32.96
C PRO A 250 25.78 24.24 -33.27
N ALA A 251 25.96 23.22 -34.12
CA ALA A 251 27.21 22.95 -34.83
C ALA A 251 27.52 24.07 -35.88
#